data_f44e248c276215339fd0db4cdd15030f
#
_entry.id   f44e248c276215339fd0db4cdd15030f
#
_cell.length_a   1.000
_cell.length_b   1.000
_cell.length_c   1.000
_cell.angle_alpha   90.00
_cell.angle_beta   90.00
_cell.angle_gamma   90.00
#
_symmetry.space_group_name_H-M   'P 1'
#
loop_
_entity.id
_entity.type
_entity.pdbx_description
1 polymer ?
#
loop_
_entity_poly.entity_id
_entity_poly.type
_entity_poly.pdbx_seq_one_letter_code
_entity_poly.pdbx_strand_id
1 'polypeptide(L)'
;MTTADVNENVKSMFDPDSPASVGWGRVLPRQALCASLGVGCTGALKVHAGGREFDFSLEESRLYVFNTRVAFFCLALTFSNMETLAAICNPGWASSTAAFSRLDEGGQSRELSLEGWLDGLLKPLGLEKFFDGPSSYLLDAYVYTFTLAPEWFDTLEEMRSITFNLHKMVEPDAPMEDAAEEDIRYVFAARNRDKQAYRWGCCVASQTISYVVADPALDLAAQRAVQAEDGLPVVLLALYEKYTCLRFTQLMTGLKKSKMKELRELKNLLLNFRSFGTVAPANLSRWHNVKQIFANLLAVNDVEAAVADVSAKLDTLAAHQQELEHARSETVINLITLFGIVSILASVLSIVQILADGSTLIWVSSILTTVALAIITLLALLRR
;
A
#
# COMPACT_ATOMS: atom_id res chain seq x y z
N MET A 1 12.93 -5.53 28.55
CA MET A 1 11.73 -5.03 27.86
C MET A 1 12.15 -4.55 26.50
N THR A 2 11.82 -5.30 25.48
CA THR A 2 12.01 -4.95 24.06
C THR A 2 10.66 -4.63 23.47
N THR A 3 9.90 -3.79 24.14
CA THR A 3 8.61 -3.34 23.65
C THR A 3 8.88 -2.24 22.64
N ALA A 4 8.47 -2.46 21.41
CA ALA A 4 8.22 -1.40 20.46
C ALA A 4 7.03 -0.61 21.03
N ASP A 5 7.33 0.34 21.91
CA ASP A 5 6.30 1.15 22.55
C ASP A 5 5.85 2.23 21.54
N VAL A 6 4.87 1.86 20.75
CA VAL A 6 4.26 2.74 19.75
C VAL A 6 3.29 3.68 20.47
N ASN A 7 3.34 4.96 20.12
CA ASN A 7 2.46 5.97 20.71
C ASN A 7 0.98 5.65 20.46
N GLU A 8 0.13 5.92 21.44
CA GLU A 8 -1.32 5.65 21.36
C GLU A 8 -2.00 6.32 20.15
N ASN A 9 -1.54 7.50 19.76
CA ASN A 9 -2.03 8.17 18.55
C ASN A 9 -1.80 7.36 17.27
N VAL A 10 -0.73 6.57 17.24
CA VAL A 10 -0.44 5.69 16.11
C VAL A 10 -1.25 4.40 16.19
N LYS A 11 -1.45 3.86 17.39
CA LYS A 11 -2.32 2.71 17.60
C LYS A 11 -3.76 3.03 17.21
N SER A 12 -4.23 4.25 17.50
CA SER A 12 -5.56 4.70 17.13
C SER A 12 -5.80 4.82 15.62
N MET A 13 -4.74 4.84 14.81
CA MET A 13 -4.87 4.78 13.34
C MET A 13 -5.45 3.44 12.84
N PHE A 14 -5.32 2.38 13.63
CA PHE A 14 -5.88 1.05 13.33
C PHE A 14 -7.19 0.76 14.04
N ASP A 15 -7.70 1.70 14.83
CA ASP A 15 -8.96 1.58 15.53
C ASP A 15 -10.09 2.18 14.68
N PRO A 16 -11.08 1.36 14.23
CA PRO A 16 -12.17 1.85 13.38
C PRO A 16 -13.05 2.89 14.06
N ASP A 17 -13.07 2.93 15.40
CA ASP A 17 -13.88 3.87 16.17
C ASP A 17 -13.15 5.19 16.44
N SER A 18 -11.86 5.28 16.06
CA SER A 18 -11.05 6.49 16.20
C SER A 18 -11.29 7.48 15.06
N PRO A 19 -11.42 8.79 15.34
CA PRO A 19 -11.47 9.81 14.30
C PRO A 19 -10.16 9.93 13.49
N ALA A 20 -9.05 9.43 14.03
CA ALA A 20 -7.75 9.37 13.37
C ALA A 20 -7.55 8.07 12.57
N SER A 21 -8.56 7.22 12.48
CA SER A 21 -8.46 5.92 11.81
C SER A 21 -8.14 6.08 10.32
N VAL A 22 -7.10 5.38 9.88
CA VAL A 22 -6.74 5.23 8.46
C VAL A 22 -7.06 3.84 7.94
N GLY A 23 -7.49 2.95 8.84
CA GLY A 23 -7.82 1.57 8.53
C GLY A 23 -8.26 0.84 9.78
N TRP A 24 -8.43 -0.45 9.66
CA TRP A 24 -8.76 -1.33 10.78
C TRP A 24 -7.98 -2.64 10.68
N GLY A 25 -7.73 -3.25 11.84
CA GLY A 25 -7.10 -4.55 11.95
C GLY A 25 -7.98 -5.53 12.72
N ARG A 26 -8.01 -6.78 12.29
CA ARG A 26 -8.71 -7.85 13.00
C ARG A 26 -7.86 -9.11 13.04
N VAL A 27 -7.85 -9.74 14.20
CA VAL A 27 -7.38 -11.12 14.36
C VAL A 27 -8.45 -12.05 13.78
N LEU A 28 -8.04 -12.93 12.88
CA LEU A 28 -8.92 -13.94 12.33
C LEU A 28 -8.83 -15.19 13.18
N PRO A 29 -9.97 -15.76 13.62
CA PRO A 29 -9.95 -16.97 14.44
C PRO A 29 -9.26 -18.12 13.71
N ARG A 30 -8.27 -18.76 14.35
CA ARG A 30 -7.52 -19.88 13.77
C ARG A 30 -8.43 -20.99 13.22
N GLN A 31 -9.50 -21.30 13.94
CA GLN A 31 -10.48 -22.31 13.51
C GLN A 31 -11.16 -21.95 12.20
N ALA A 32 -11.59 -20.70 12.05
CA ALA A 32 -12.21 -20.23 10.81
C ALA A 32 -11.23 -20.27 9.64
N LEU A 33 -9.97 -19.89 9.88
CA LEU A 33 -8.92 -19.96 8.89
C LEU A 33 -8.64 -21.40 8.46
N CYS A 34 -8.44 -22.31 9.42
CA CYS A 34 -8.20 -23.73 9.14
C CYS A 34 -9.37 -24.37 8.40
N ALA A 35 -10.61 -24.02 8.75
CA ALA A 35 -11.80 -24.50 8.06
C ALA A 35 -11.84 -24.00 6.60
N SER A 36 -11.51 -22.72 6.37
CA SER A 36 -11.44 -22.14 5.02
C SER A 36 -10.37 -22.77 4.14
N LEU A 37 -9.27 -23.21 4.77
CA LEU A 37 -8.17 -23.86 4.07
C LEU A 37 -8.34 -25.37 3.92
N GLY A 38 -9.34 -25.96 4.59
CA GLY A 38 -9.55 -27.40 4.63
C GLY A 38 -8.40 -28.15 5.32
N VAL A 39 -7.72 -27.52 6.29
CA VAL A 39 -6.64 -28.13 7.07
C VAL A 39 -7.08 -28.32 8.53
N GLY A 40 -6.54 -29.35 9.18
CA GLY A 40 -6.78 -29.55 10.62
C GLY A 40 -6.19 -28.41 11.45
N CYS A 41 -6.93 -27.90 12.43
CA CYS A 41 -6.43 -26.87 13.33
C CYS A 41 -5.50 -27.42 14.42
N THR A 42 -5.45 -28.72 14.59
CA THR A 42 -4.60 -29.41 15.55
C THR A 42 -3.45 -30.07 14.82
N GLY A 43 -2.25 -29.58 15.06
CA GLY A 43 -1.03 -30.08 14.47
C GLY A 43 -0.32 -29.07 13.57
N ALA A 44 0.86 -29.41 13.13
CA ALA A 44 1.63 -28.66 12.16
C ALA A 44 1.00 -28.79 10.76
N LEU A 45 1.01 -27.72 10.00
CA LEU A 45 0.74 -27.78 8.57
C LEU A 45 1.98 -28.31 7.88
N LYS A 46 1.80 -29.14 6.85
CA LYS A 46 2.91 -29.72 6.12
C LYS A 46 3.12 -28.99 4.80
N VAL A 47 4.36 -28.71 4.49
CA VAL A 47 4.79 -28.11 3.23
C VAL A 47 5.80 -29.02 2.57
N HIS A 48 5.64 -29.27 1.30
CA HIS A 48 6.60 -30.01 0.49
C HIS A 48 7.42 -29.04 -0.36
N ALA A 49 8.71 -28.99 -0.19
CA ALA A 49 9.62 -28.20 -0.99
C ALA A 49 10.85 -29.00 -1.40
N GLY A 50 11.17 -29.03 -2.68
CA GLY A 50 12.32 -29.76 -3.21
C GLY A 50 12.31 -31.26 -2.92
N GLY A 51 11.14 -31.89 -2.82
CA GLY A 51 10.99 -33.31 -2.47
C GLY A 51 11.14 -33.64 -0.99
N ARG A 52 11.21 -32.64 -0.14
CA ARG A 52 11.24 -32.73 1.33
C ARG A 52 9.93 -32.27 1.93
N GLU A 53 9.58 -32.83 3.08
CA GLU A 53 8.42 -32.42 3.87
C GLU A 53 8.88 -31.63 5.08
N PHE A 54 8.28 -30.46 5.27
CA PHE A 54 8.58 -29.57 6.39
C PHE A 54 7.32 -29.30 7.20
N ASP A 55 7.50 -29.23 8.50
CA ASP A 55 6.43 -28.92 9.43
C ASP A 55 6.53 -27.48 9.90
N PHE A 56 5.40 -26.79 9.95
CA PHE A 56 5.27 -25.48 10.59
C PHE A 56 3.95 -25.36 11.34
N SER A 57 3.88 -24.46 12.29
CA SER A 57 2.66 -24.18 13.01
C SER A 57 2.11 -22.81 12.63
N LEU A 58 0.84 -22.77 12.23
CA LEU A 58 0.11 -21.51 12.06
C LEU A 58 -0.43 -21.07 13.43
N GLU A 59 0.12 -19.98 13.95
CA GLU A 59 -0.21 -19.50 15.28
C GLU A 59 -1.37 -18.51 15.27
N GLU A 60 -1.30 -17.53 14.37
CA GLU A 60 -2.27 -16.44 14.28
C GLU A 60 -2.34 -15.92 12.85
N SER A 61 -3.48 -15.36 12.50
CA SER A 61 -3.62 -14.55 11.30
C SER A 61 -4.35 -13.25 11.59
N ARG A 62 -3.93 -12.19 10.92
CA ARG A 62 -4.52 -10.86 11.03
C ARG A 62 -4.77 -10.28 9.65
N LEU A 63 -5.89 -9.58 9.52
CA LEU A 63 -6.21 -8.81 8.32
C LEU A 63 -6.25 -7.33 8.69
N TYR A 64 -5.48 -6.53 7.97
CA TYR A 64 -5.49 -5.07 8.05
C TYR A 64 -6.00 -4.50 6.74
N VAL A 65 -6.97 -3.60 6.82
CA VAL A 65 -7.55 -2.95 5.64
C VAL A 65 -7.53 -1.45 5.83
N PHE A 66 -6.97 -0.75 4.86
CA PHE A 66 -6.80 0.70 4.89
C PHE A 66 -7.78 1.41 3.95
N ASN A 67 -8.11 2.64 4.28
CA ASN A 67 -9.02 3.49 3.51
C ASN A 67 -8.49 3.84 2.09
N THR A 68 -7.19 3.69 1.86
CA THR A 68 -6.54 3.82 0.54
C THR A 68 -6.73 2.59 -0.36
N ARG A 69 -7.53 1.60 0.07
CA ARG A 69 -7.76 0.31 -0.61
C ARG A 69 -6.51 -0.58 -0.69
N VAL A 70 -5.64 -0.44 0.28
CA VAL A 70 -4.51 -1.36 0.52
C VAL A 70 -4.90 -2.26 1.68
N ALA A 71 -4.57 -3.54 1.59
CA ALA A 71 -4.80 -4.50 2.66
C ALA A 71 -3.55 -5.38 2.88
N PHE A 72 -3.35 -5.81 4.12
CA PHE A 72 -2.30 -6.74 4.50
C PHE A 72 -2.91 -7.94 5.19
N PHE A 73 -2.58 -9.11 4.69
CA PHE A 73 -2.89 -10.37 5.33
C PHE A 73 -1.63 -10.90 6.00
N CYS A 74 -1.62 -10.95 7.31
CA CYS A 74 -0.48 -11.34 8.11
C CYS A 74 -0.69 -12.76 8.66
N LEU A 75 0.28 -13.63 8.43
CA LEU A 75 0.34 -14.98 9.00
C LEU A 75 1.49 -15.06 9.99
N ALA A 76 1.20 -15.42 11.22
CA ALA A 76 2.21 -15.75 12.21
C ALA A 76 2.48 -17.24 12.17
N LEU A 77 3.69 -17.61 11.76
CA LEU A 77 4.14 -18.98 11.62
C LEU A 77 5.28 -19.26 12.59
N THR A 78 5.31 -20.46 13.14
CA THR A 78 6.43 -20.96 13.97
C THR A 78 7.07 -22.14 13.27
N PHE A 79 8.37 -22.13 13.19
CA PHE A 79 9.19 -23.14 12.53
C PHE A 79 10.11 -23.84 13.52
N SER A 80 10.38 -25.10 13.26
CA SER A 80 11.29 -25.91 14.08
C SER A 80 12.77 -25.66 13.76
N ASN A 81 13.07 -25.20 12.54
CA ASN A 81 14.44 -24.95 12.06
C ASN A 81 14.48 -23.91 10.95
N MET A 82 15.67 -23.42 10.61
CA MET A 82 15.90 -22.42 9.57
C MET A 82 15.61 -22.93 8.16
N GLU A 83 15.85 -24.21 7.89
CA GLU A 83 15.60 -24.81 6.58
C GLU A 83 14.10 -24.75 6.22
N THR A 84 13.23 -25.03 7.19
CA THR A 84 11.78 -24.88 7.03
C THR A 84 11.38 -23.43 6.82
N LEU A 85 11.93 -22.50 7.59
CA LEU A 85 11.69 -21.07 7.42
C LEU A 85 12.11 -20.62 6.02
N ALA A 86 13.30 -20.99 5.56
CA ALA A 86 13.79 -20.64 4.24
C ALA A 86 12.95 -21.24 3.11
N ALA A 87 12.50 -22.48 3.26
CA ALA A 87 11.65 -23.15 2.26
C ALA A 87 10.31 -22.44 2.06
N ILE A 88 9.76 -21.84 3.12
CA ILE A 88 8.43 -21.20 3.10
C ILE A 88 8.52 -19.71 2.86
N CYS A 89 9.47 -19.03 3.49
CA CYS A 89 9.50 -17.56 3.59
C CYS A 89 10.57 -16.89 2.72
N ASN A 90 11.38 -17.65 1.94
CA ASN A 90 12.37 -17.04 1.05
C ASN A 90 11.69 -16.06 0.09
N PRO A 91 12.19 -14.81 -0.07
CA PRO A 91 11.61 -13.82 -1.00
C PRO A 91 11.53 -14.28 -2.46
N GLY A 92 12.29 -15.29 -2.86
CA GLY A 92 12.19 -15.96 -4.17
C GLY A 92 11.02 -16.93 -4.31
N TRP A 93 10.16 -17.05 -3.35
CA TRP A 93 9.10 -18.07 -3.26
C TRP A 93 8.00 -17.96 -4.31
N ALA A 94 7.75 -16.79 -4.90
CA ALA A 94 6.83 -16.67 -6.03
C ALA A 94 7.22 -17.62 -7.20
N SER A 95 8.48 -18.03 -7.23
CA SER A 95 9.02 -19.06 -8.14
C SER A 95 9.34 -20.37 -7.43
N SER A 96 9.04 -20.49 -6.13
CA SER A 96 9.42 -21.67 -5.34
C SER A 96 8.55 -22.87 -5.69
N THR A 97 9.17 -24.04 -5.64
CA THR A 97 8.50 -25.33 -5.79
C THR A 97 7.78 -25.80 -4.52
N ALA A 98 7.61 -24.91 -3.54
CA ALA A 98 6.91 -25.23 -2.31
C ALA A 98 5.43 -25.51 -2.59
N ALA A 99 4.92 -26.64 -2.15
CA ALA A 99 3.54 -27.04 -2.26
C ALA A 99 2.96 -27.27 -0.86
N PHE A 100 1.78 -26.67 -0.63
CA PHE A 100 1.05 -26.81 0.62
C PHE A 100 0.02 -27.92 0.49
N SER A 101 0.07 -28.89 1.38
CA SER A 101 -0.92 -29.96 1.43
C SER A 101 -2.23 -29.45 2.01
N ARG A 102 -3.31 -29.63 1.27
CA ARG A 102 -4.68 -29.38 1.70
C ARG A 102 -5.50 -30.66 1.62
N LEU A 103 -6.26 -30.95 2.67
CA LEU A 103 -7.29 -31.98 2.63
C LEU A 103 -8.55 -31.39 2.00
N ASP A 104 -9.06 -32.02 0.94
CA ASP A 104 -10.35 -31.72 0.37
C ASP A 104 -11.51 -32.28 1.23
N GLU A 105 -12.76 -31.97 0.87
CA GLU A 105 -13.96 -32.45 1.58
C GLU A 105 -14.09 -33.99 1.57
N GLY A 106 -13.39 -34.68 0.68
CA GLY A 106 -13.32 -36.14 0.58
C GLY A 106 -12.14 -36.75 1.33
N GLY A 107 -11.32 -35.93 2.02
CA GLY A 107 -10.12 -36.39 2.76
C GLY A 107 -8.93 -36.71 1.86
N GLN A 108 -8.97 -36.36 0.57
CA GLN A 108 -7.81 -36.48 -0.31
C GLN A 108 -6.89 -35.27 -0.16
N SER A 109 -5.58 -35.55 -0.06
CA SER A 109 -4.57 -34.49 -0.02
C SER A 109 -4.42 -33.87 -1.41
N ARG A 110 -4.63 -32.58 -1.51
CA ARG A 110 -4.36 -31.78 -2.70
C ARG A 110 -3.19 -30.86 -2.43
N GLU A 111 -2.22 -30.84 -3.33
CA GLU A 111 -1.10 -29.94 -3.26
C GLU A 111 -1.45 -28.61 -3.96
N LEU A 112 -1.16 -27.50 -3.31
CA LEU A 112 -1.35 -26.14 -3.79
C LEU A 112 -0.04 -25.38 -3.66
N SER A 113 0.29 -24.55 -4.64
CA SER A 113 1.31 -23.52 -4.43
C SER A 113 0.89 -22.59 -3.28
N LEU A 114 1.82 -21.89 -2.67
CA LEU A 114 1.51 -20.91 -1.63
C LEU A 114 0.53 -19.86 -2.15
N GLU A 115 0.73 -19.38 -3.36
CA GLU A 115 -0.17 -18.44 -4.03
C GLU A 115 -1.58 -19.02 -4.18
N GLY A 116 -1.70 -20.27 -4.67
CA GLY A 116 -2.99 -20.94 -4.77
C GLY A 116 -3.67 -21.19 -3.42
N TRP A 117 -2.88 -21.46 -2.39
CA TRP A 117 -3.36 -21.61 -1.02
C TRP A 117 -3.89 -20.28 -0.46
N LEU A 118 -3.15 -19.18 -0.65
CA LEU A 118 -3.57 -17.83 -0.24
C LEU A 118 -4.75 -17.31 -1.06
N ASP A 119 -4.78 -17.55 -2.36
CA ASP A 119 -5.91 -17.18 -3.23
C ASP A 119 -7.23 -17.83 -2.77
N GLY A 120 -7.17 -19.10 -2.38
CA GLY A 120 -8.32 -19.80 -1.81
C GLY A 120 -8.86 -19.15 -0.54
N LEU A 121 -7.99 -18.50 0.24
CA LEU A 121 -8.36 -17.77 1.44
C LEU A 121 -8.89 -16.37 1.14
N LEU A 122 -8.23 -15.64 0.23
CA LEU A 122 -8.50 -14.22 -0.02
C LEU A 122 -9.68 -13.99 -0.98
N LYS A 123 -9.90 -14.92 -1.92
CA LYS A 123 -10.99 -14.84 -2.89
C LYS A 123 -12.39 -14.68 -2.26
N PRO A 124 -12.76 -15.42 -1.20
CA PRO A 124 -14.05 -15.24 -0.55
C PRO A 124 -14.25 -13.88 0.13
N LEU A 125 -13.15 -13.15 0.41
CA LEU A 125 -13.22 -11.82 1.02
C LEU A 125 -13.65 -10.73 0.03
N GLY A 126 -13.80 -11.06 -1.28
CA GLY A 126 -14.23 -10.10 -2.30
C GLY A 126 -13.24 -8.96 -2.50
N LEU A 127 -11.96 -9.17 -2.21
CA LEU A 127 -10.93 -8.16 -2.37
C LEU A 127 -10.69 -7.85 -3.84
N GLU A 128 -10.50 -6.58 -4.15
CA GLU A 128 -10.16 -6.12 -5.51
C GLU A 128 -8.71 -6.51 -5.84
N LYS A 129 -8.49 -7.05 -7.03
CA LYS A 129 -7.13 -7.35 -7.51
C LYS A 129 -6.32 -6.08 -7.68
N PHE A 130 -5.04 -6.14 -7.33
CA PHE A 130 -4.15 -4.99 -7.47
C PHE A 130 -3.78 -4.72 -8.94
N PHE A 131 -3.54 -5.77 -9.72
CA PHE A 131 -3.30 -5.70 -11.16
C PHE A 131 -4.30 -6.58 -11.91
N ASP A 132 -4.64 -6.19 -13.13
CA ASP A 132 -5.38 -7.03 -14.07
C ASP A 132 -4.48 -8.18 -14.53
N GLY A 133 -4.49 -9.26 -13.78
CA GLY A 133 -3.73 -10.48 -14.07
C GLY A 133 -4.56 -11.73 -13.81
N PRO A 134 -4.21 -12.85 -14.41
CA PRO A 134 -5.05 -14.06 -14.37
C PRO A 134 -5.10 -14.73 -13.00
N SER A 135 -4.22 -14.46 -12.07
CA SER A 135 -4.03 -15.36 -10.95
C SER A 135 -4.05 -14.77 -9.56
N SER A 136 -3.58 -13.59 -9.25
CA SER A 136 -3.25 -13.32 -7.86
C SER A 136 -3.90 -12.09 -7.25
N TYR A 137 -4.47 -12.25 -6.05
CA TYR A 137 -4.80 -11.16 -5.14
C TYR A 137 -3.57 -10.65 -4.40
N LEU A 138 -2.46 -11.40 -4.45
CA LEU A 138 -1.21 -11.08 -3.81
C LEU A 138 -0.37 -10.20 -4.71
N LEU A 139 -0.02 -9.01 -4.24
CA LEU A 139 0.88 -8.10 -4.93
C LEU A 139 2.33 -8.43 -4.61
N ASP A 140 2.63 -8.62 -3.33
CA ASP A 140 3.97 -8.79 -2.79
C ASP A 140 3.90 -9.49 -1.44
N ALA A 141 5.02 -10.00 -0.97
CA ALA A 141 5.16 -10.60 0.34
C ALA A 141 6.32 -9.94 1.08
N TYR A 142 6.09 -9.65 2.34
CA TYR A 142 7.10 -9.11 3.24
C TYR A 142 7.29 -10.07 4.41
N VAL A 143 8.53 -10.42 4.70
CA VAL A 143 8.85 -11.38 5.77
C VAL A 143 9.36 -10.63 6.99
N TYR A 144 8.69 -10.87 8.11
CA TYR A 144 9.07 -10.38 9.42
C TYR A 144 9.47 -11.55 10.30
N THR A 145 10.75 -11.68 10.60
CA THR A 145 11.26 -12.73 11.48
C THR A 145 11.55 -12.20 12.87
N PHE A 146 11.28 -13.02 13.87
CA PHE A 146 11.63 -12.78 15.26
C PHE A 146 12.30 -14.03 15.84
N THR A 147 13.52 -13.87 16.33
CA THR A 147 14.33 -14.97 16.83
C THR A 147 14.81 -14.67 18.25
N LEU A 148 14.67 -15.63 19.15
CA LEU A 148 15.32 -15.62 20.45
C LEU A 148 16.64 -16.38 20.39
N ALA A 149 17.74 -15.69 20.65
CA ALA A 149 19.02 -16.33 20.85
C ALA A 149 19.16 -16.77 22.32
N PRO A 150 19.74 -17.95 22.57
CA PRO A 150 19.84 -18.49 23.92
C PRO A 150 20.89 -17.76 24.79
N GLU A 151 21.83 -17.10 24.16
CA GLU A 151 22.97 -16.45 24.80
C GLU A 151 23.09 -14.98 24.37
N TRP A 152 23.83 -14.21 25.18
CA TRP A 152 24.15 -12.80 24.87
C TRP A 152 25.21 -12.73 23.79
N PHE A 153 25.15 -11.70 22.96
CA PHE A 153 26.18 -11.42 21.97
C PHE A 153 27.25 -10.50 22.56
N ASP A 154 28.50 -10.96 22.52
CA ASP A 154 29.62 -10.22 23.08
C ASP A 154 30.11 -9.10 22.15
N THR A 155 29.96 -9.29 20.82
CA THR A 155 30.44 -8.36 19.82
C THR A 155 29.32 -7.84 18.91
N LEU A 156 29.53 -6.62 18.39
CA LEU A 156 28.62 -6.06 17.36
C LEU A 156 28.66 -6.88 16.07
N GLU A 157 29.81 -7.38 15.71
CA GLU A 157 30.01 -8.16 14.49
C GLU A 157 29.22 -9.47 14.53
N GLU A 158 29.25 -10.18 15.65
CA GLU A 158 28.46 -11.38 15.87
C GLU A 158 26.95 -11.07 15.75
N MET A 159 26.47 -10.02 16.40
CA MET A 159 25.07 -9.59 16.31
C MET A 159 24.69 -9.23 14.86
N ARG A 160 25.55 -8.51 14.15
CA ARG A 160 25.34 -8.15 12.74
C ARG A 160 25.28 -9.39 11.85
N SER A 161 26.21 -10.30 12.01
CA SER A 161 26.25 -11.54 11.24
C SER A 161 24.98 -12.36 11.41
N ILE A 162 24.54 -12.55 12.65
CA ILE A 162 23.32 -13.33 12.93
C ILE A 162 22.07 -12.62 12.40
N THR A 163 21.91 -11.32 12.61
CA THR A 163 20.75 -10.58 12.08
C THR A 163 20.72 -10.55 10.57
N PHE A 164 21.88 -10.50 9.91
CA PHE A 164 21.99 -10.58 8.46
C PHE A 164 21.64 -11.99 7.95
N ASN A 165 22.17 -13.03 8.55
CA ASN A 165 21.88 -14.40 8.14
C ASN A 165 20.41 -14.74 8.29
N LEU A 166 19.77 -14.33 9.37
CA LEU A 166 18.34 -14.49 9.57
C LEU A 166 17.50 -13.67 8.57
N HIS A 167 17.98 -12.48 8.19
CA HIS A 167 17.37 -11.69 7.12
C HIS A 167 17.44 -12.44 5.77
N LYS A 168 18.56 -13.07 5.48
CA LYS A 168 18.74 -13.92 4.29
C LYS A 168 18.07 -15.30 4.42
N MET A 169 17.54 -15.64 5.60
CA MET A 169 16.95 -16.95 5.91
C MET A 169 17.95 -18.11 5.71
N VAL A 170 19.18 -17.87 6.10
CA VAL A 170 20.23 -18.88 6.17
C VAL A 170 20.59 -19.18 7.63
N GLU A 171 21.39 -20.23 7.85
CA GLU A 171 21.81 -20.60 9.20
C GLU A 171 22.52 -19.45 9.90
N PRO A 172 22.30 -19.27 11.21
CA PRO A 172 22.86 -18.14 11.97
C PRO A 172 24.39 -18.04 11.94
N ASP A 173 25.06 -19.17 11.84
CA ASP A 173 26.53 -19.32 11.82
C ASP A 173 27.13 -19.39 10.41
N ALA A 174 26.30 -19.22 9.38
CA ALA A 174 26.79 -19.17 8.01
C ALA A 174 27.76 -17.99 7.80
N PRO A 175 28.78 -18.11 6.95
CA PRO A 175 29.61 -16.96 6.59
C PRO A 175 28.76 -15.82 6.03
N MET A 176 28.94 -14.61 6.57
CA MET A 176 28.24 -13.44 6.07
C MET A 176 28.76 -13.09 4.66
N GLU A 177 27.87 -13.08 3.70
CA GLU A 177 28.20 -12.61 2.35
C GLU A 177 28.34 -11.07 2.33
N ASP A 178 29.19 -10.57 1.45
CA ASP A 178 29.26 -9.14 1.17
C ASP A 178 27.90 -8.67 0.66
N ALA A 179 27.28 -7.79 1.41
CA ALA A 179 26.01 -7.17 1.03
C ALA A 179 26.24 -5.71 0.68
N ALA A 180 25.53 -5.21 -0.33
CA ALA A 180 25.50 -3.79 -0.58
C ALA A 180 24.90 -3.06 0.64
N GLU A 181 25.67 -2.21 1.29
CA GLU A 181 25.23 -1.47 2.49
C GLU A 181 24.01 -0.58 2.21
N GLU A 182 23.78 -0.22 0.95
CA GLU A 182 22.66 0.62 0.52
C GLU A 182 21.30 -0.04 0.73
N ASP A 183 21.23 -1.36 0.61
CA ASP A 183 19.99 -2.12 0.68
C ASP A 183 19.65 -2.61 2.09
N ILE A 184 20.57 -2.45 3.04
CA ILE A 184 20.45 -2.98 4.39
C ILE A 184 20.70 -1.90 5.44
N ARG A 185 19.83 -1.86 6.45
CA ARG A 185 19.95 -0.95 7.59
C ARG A 185 19.90 -1.74 8.89
N TYR A 186 20.80 -1.40 9.79
CA TYR A 186 20.94 -2.08 11.08
C TYR A 186 20.62 -1.16 12.25
N VAL A 187 19.97 -1.72 13.27
CA VAL A 187 19.71 -1.08 14.55
C VAL A 187 20.07 -2.04 15.67
N PHE A 188 20.84 -1.57 16.66
CA PHE A 188 21.31 -2.39 17.77
C PHE A 188 21.09 -1.70 19.11
N ALA A 189 20.93 -2.49 20.18
CA ALA A 189 20.88 -2.01 21.55
C ALA A 189 21.76 -2.87 22.46
N ALA A 190 22.57 -2.19 23.28
CA ALA A 190 23.33 -2.80 24.35
C ALA A 190 22.46 -2.92 25.61
N ARG A 191 22.63 -3.99 26.38
CA ARG A 191 21.85 -4.22 27.60
C ARG A 191 22.33 -3.36 28.76
N ASN A 192 23.64 -3.24 28.94
CA ASN A 192 24.23 -2.68 30.12
C ASN A 192 25.51 -1.91 29.79
N ARG A 193 25.73 -0.76 30.44
CA ARG A 193 26.92 0.03 30.27
C ARG A 193 28.19 -0.72 30.69
N ASP A 194 28.06 -1.61 31.67
CA ASP A 194 29.22 -2.29 32.28
C ASP A 194 29.61 -3.59 31.55
N LYS A 195 28.70 -4.19 30.75
CA LYS A 195 28.96 -5.48 30.09
C LYS A 195 29.17 -5.38 28.59
N GLN A 196 28.92 -4.25 27.95
CA GLN A 196 29.02 -4.04 26.50
C GLN A 196 28.33 -5.14 25.63
N ALA A 197 27.51 -5.97 26.27
CA ALA A 197 26.81 -7.07 25.60
C ALA A 197 25.58 -6.56 24.82
N TYR A 198 25.45 -6.96 23.59
CA TYR A 198 24.33 -6.61 22.75
C TYR A 198 23.12 -7.47 23.09
N ARG A 199 22.00 -6.82 23.36
CA ARG A 199 20.77 -7.48 23.78
C ARG A 199 19.88 -7.85 22.59
N TRP A 200 19.82 -7.00 21.62
CA TRP A 200 19.03 -7.24 20.44
C TRP A 200 19.57 -6.48 19.23
N GLY A 201 19.25 -7.00 18.05
CA GLY A 201 19.53 -6.39 16.78
C GLY A 201 18.34 -6.51 15.83
N CYS A 202 18.31 -5.63 14.87
CA CYS A 202 17.34 -5.63 13.80
C CYS A 202 18.03 -5.32 12.48
N CYS A 203 17.80 -6.16 11.47
CA CYS A 203 18.21 -5.94 10.10
C CYS A 203 16.97 -5.63 9.25
N VAL A 204 17.00 -4.50 8.55
CA VAL A 204 15.90 -4.01 7.73
C VAL A 204 16.31 -3.99 6.27
N ALA A 205 15.50 -4.59 5.41
CA ALA A 205 15.63 -4.56 3.96
C ALA A 205 14.27 -4.31 3.29
N SER A 206 14.27 -4.17 1.97
CA SER A 206 13.06 -3.84 1.20
C SER A 206 11.97 -4.91 1.23
N GLN A 207 12.32 -6.18 1.46
CA GLN A 207 11.41 -7.33 1.48
C GLN A 207 11.38 -8.08 2.80
N THR A 208 12.32 -7.80 3.68
CA THR A 208 12.46 -8.55 4.94
C THR A 208 12.86 -7.63 6.08
N ILE A 209 12.47 -8.02 7.28
CA ILE A 209 12.97 -7.48 8.53
C ILE A 209 13.23 -8.63 9.48
N SER A 210 14.40 -8.68 10.09
CA SER A 210 14.74 -9.68 11.10
C SER A 210 15.03 -9.03 12.45
N TYR A 211 14.34 -9.49 13.47
CA TYR A 211 14.64 -9.16 14.86
C TYR A 211 15.31 -10.36 15.53
N VAL A 212 16.41 -10.07 16.22
CA VAL A 212 17.09 -11.03 17.07
C VAL A 212 17.16 -10.48 18.48
N VAL A 213 16.72 -11.25 19.44
CA VAL A 213 16.78 -10.88 20.86
C VAL A 213 17.58 -11.95 21.61
N ALA A 214 18.64 -11.52 22.26
CA ALA A 214 19.50 -12.34 23.07
C ALA A 214 19.19 -12.10 24.55
N ASP A 215 18.21 -12.80 25.07
CA ASP A 215 17.86 -12.75 26.50
C ASP A 215 17.26 -14.10 26.93
N PRO A 216 18.06 -14.92 27.65
CA PRO A 216 17.61 -16.25 28.09
C PRO A 216 16.43 -16.23 29.07
N ALA A 217 16.08 -15.06 29.62
CA ALA A 217 14.95 -14.90 30.52
C ALA A 217 13.62 -14.61 29.79
N LEU A 218 13.64 -14.43 28.46
CA LEU A 218 12.45 -14.13 27.69
C LEU A 218 11.74 -15.40 27.22
N ASP A 219 10.43 -15.40 27.32
CA ASP A 219 9.58 -16.43 26.73
C ASP A 219 9.16 -16.06 25.30
N LEU A 220 9.30 -16.98 24.36
CA LEU A 220 8.97 -16.76 22.95
C LEU A 220 7.49 -16.43 22.75
N ALA A 221 6.60 -17.11 23.46
CA ALA A 221 5.16 -16.88 23.32
C ALA A 221 4.75 -15.48 23.80
N ALA A 222 5.32 -15.02 24.93
CA ALA A 222 5.09 -13.69 25.45
C ALA A 222 5.67 -12.61 24.49
N GLN A 223 6.87 -12.86 23.92
CA GLN A 223 7.47 -11.94 22.97
C GLN A 223 6.70 -11.88 21.65
N ARG A 224 6.14 -12.99 21.20
CA ARG A 224 5.28 -13.01 20.00
C ARG A 224 4.07 -12.08 20.15
N ALA A 225 3.39 -12.10 21.32
CA ALA A 225 2.29 -11.19 21.58
C ALA A 225 2.73 -9.72 21.51
N VAL A 226 3.87 -9.39 22.12
CA VAL A 226 4.45 -8.03 22.07
C VAL A 226 4.79 -7.63 20.63
N GLN A 227 5.40 -8.51 19.84
CA GLN A 227 5.73 -8.21 18.45
C GLN A 227 4.48 -8.05 17.58
N ALA A 228 3.42 -8.80 17.84
CA ALA A 228 2.16 -8.69 17.12
C ALA A 228 1.41 -7.36 17.42
N GLU A 229 1.56 -6.82 18.64
CA GLU A 229 0.88 -5.59 19.06
C GLU A 229 1.69 -4.32 18.84
N ASP A 230 3.00 -4.39 18.95
CA ASP A 230 3.89 -3.22 18.88
C ASP A 230 4.83 -3.25 17.66
N GLY A 231 5.45 -4.39 17.36
CA GLY A 231 6.42 -4.50 16.26
C GLY A 231 5.77 -4.53 14.88
N LEU A 232 4.74 -5.33 14.71
CA LEU A 232 4.03 -5.48 13.44
C LEU A 232 3.41 -4.15 12.96
N PRO A 233 2.76 -3.32 13.79
CA PRO A 233 2.25 -2.02 13.35
C PRO A 233 3.32 -1.09 12.78
N VAL A 234 4.56 -1.13 13.29
CA VAL A 234 5.68 -0.33 12.76
C VAL A 234 6.00 -0.74 11.31
N VAL A 235 6.06 -2.04 11.06
CA VAL A 235 6.30 -2.57 9.72
C VAL A 235 5.13 -2.26 8.80
N LEU A 236 3.90 -2.51 9.27
CA LEU A 236 2.69 -2.29 8.48
C LEU A 236 2.51 -0.83 8.07
N LEU A 237 2.84 0.13 8.93
CA LEU A 237 2.74 1.55 8.58
C LEU A 237 3.72 1.92 7.46
N ALA A 238 4.97 1.47 7.52
CA ALA A 238 5.93 1.72 6.46
C ALA A 238 5.50 1.09 5.11
N LEU A 239 5.04 -0.15 5.16
CA LEU A 239 4.52 -0.83 3.98
C LEU A 239 3.21 -0.20 3.47
N TYR A 240 2.35 0.24 4.37
CA TYR A 240 1.14 0.97 4.01
C TYR A 240 1.46 2.24 3.22
N GLU A 241 2.43 3.01 3.66
CA GLU A 241 2.87 4.22 2.94
C GLU A 241 3.41 3.86 1.55
N LYS A 242 4.28 2.84 1.44
CA LYS A 242 4.81 2.33 0.17
C LYS A 242 3.71 1.91 -0.80
N TYR A 243 2.85 0.98 -0.37
CA TYR A 243 1.82 0.40 -1.25
C TYR A 243 0.67 1.35 -1.54
N THR A 244 0.41 2.32 -0.68
CA THR A 244 -0.52 3.41 -0.96
C THR A 244 -0.02 4.28 -2.11
N CYS A 245 1.27 4.63 -2.14
CA CYS A 245 1.86 5.35 -3.28
C CYS A 245 1.76 4.55 -4.58
N LEU A 246 2.03 3.25 -4.53
CA LEU A 246 1.87 2.36 -5.68
C LEU A 246 0.40 2.30 -6.16
N ARG A 247 -0.56 2.23 -5.23
CA ARG A 247 -2.00 2.28 -5.53
C ARG A 247 -2.41 3.60 -6.17
N PHE A 248 -1.93 4.74 -5.69
CA PHE A 248 -2.18 6.03 -6.32
C PHE A 248 -1.64 6.08 -7.75
N THR A 249 -0.43 5.57 -7.98
CA THR A 249 0.14 5.49 -9.33
C THR A 249 -0.75 4.66 -10.26
N GLN A 250 -1.25 3.53 -9.81
CA GLN A 250 -2.19 2.69 -10.56
C GLN A 250 -3.51 3.42 -10.85
N LEU A 251 -4.10 4.08 -9.85
CA LEU A 251 -5.34 4.84 -10.03
C LEU A 251 -5.15 5.99 -11.03
N MET A 252 -4.01 6.69 -11.01
CA MET A 252 -3.71 7.76 -11.96
C MET A 252 -3.61 7.25 -13.40
N THR A 253 -3.12 6.04 -13.64
CA THR A 253 -3.08 5.48 -15.00
C THR A 253 -4.47 5.29 -15.61
N GLY A 254 -5.46 4.99 -14.77
CA GLY A 254 -6.88 4.90 -15.16
C GLY A 254 -7.52 6.24 -15.51
N LEU A 255 -6.97 7.35 -14.97
CA LEU A 255 -7.55 8.68 -15.13
C LEU A 255 -7.31 9.33 -16.50
N LYS A 256 -6.53 8.74 -17.41
CA LYS A 256 -6.19 9.32 -18.74
C LYS A 256 -7.42 9.72 -19.60
N LYS A 257 -8.61 9.24 -19.26
CA LYS A 257 -9.88 9.57 -19.95
C LYS A 257 -10.98 10.05 -18.98
N SER A 258 -10.62 10.38 -17.76
CA SER A 258 -11.55 10.44 -16.67
C SER A 258 -12.12 11.85 -16.45
N LYS A 259 -13.26 11.87 -15.79
CA LYS A 259 -14.01 13.08 -15.46
C LYS A 259 -13.36 13.79 -14.27
N MET A 260 -13.42 15.11 -14.22
CA MET A 260 -12.92 15.97 -13.13
C MET A 260 -13.35 15.48 -11.72
N LYS A 261 -14.49 14.83 -11.59
CA LYS A 261 -14.96 14.26 -10.32
C LYS A 261 -13.99 13.23 -9.75
N GLU A 262 -13.54 12.27 -10.57
CA GLU A 262 -12.64 11.19 -10.16
C GLU A 262 -11.26 11.73 -9.76
N LEU A 263 -10.76 12.72 -10.50
CA LEU A 263 -9.51 13.39 -10.16
C LEU A 263 -9.60 14.12 -8.81
N ARG A 264 -10.73 14.79 -8.54
CA ARG A 264 -10.97 15.47 -7.27
C ARG A 264 -11.06 14.47 -6.11
N GLU A 265 -11.73 13.36 -6.32
CA GLU A 265 -11.80 12.26 -5.32
C GLU A 265 -10.40 11.70 -5.02
N LEU A 266 -9.60 11.46 -6.05
CA LEU A 266 -8.22 10.99 -5.87
C LEU A 266 -7.34 12.04 -5.16
N LYS A 267 -7.49 13.33 -5.50
CA LYS A 267 -6.78 14.43 -4.82
C LYS A 267 -7.15 14.50 -3.34
N ASN A 268 -8.42 14.36 -3.01
CA ASN A 268 -8.88 14.33 -1.63
C ASN A 268 -8.33 13.11 -0.88
N LEU A 269 -8.29 11.95 -1.52
CA LEU A 269 -7.72 10.73 -0.93
C LEU A 269 -6.22 10.90 -0.65
N LEU A 270 -5.47 11.49 -1.59
CA LEU A 270 -4.05 11.78 -1.38
C LEU A 270 -3.83 12.81 -0.26
N LEU A 271 -4.65 13.86 -0.19
CA LEU A 271 -4.58 14.85 0.89
C LEU A 271 -4.83 14.19 2.25
N ASN A 272 -5.84 13.35 2.35
CA ASN A 272 -6.13 12.60 3.57
C ASN A 272 -4.98 11.66 3.94
N PHE A 273 -4.42 10.94 2.96
CA PHE A 273 -3.26 10.09 3.19
C PHE A 273 -2.06 10.90 3.71
N ARG A 274 -1.71 12.02 3.07
CA ARG A 274 -0.60 12.87 3.52
C ARG A 274 -0.81 13.53 4.87
N SER A 275 -2.07 13.88 5.20
CA SER A 275 -2.39 14.58 6.44
C SER A 275 -2.54 13.65 7.64
N PHE A 276 -3.03 12.43 7.42
CA PHE A 276 -3.42 11.52 8.49
C PHE A 276 -2.85 10.10 8.33
N GLY A 277 -2.47 9.71 7.12
CA GLY A 277 -1.99 8.36 6.81
C GLY A 277 -0.48 8.19 6.92
N THR A 278 0.29 9.27 6.95
CA THR A 278 1.75 9.21 7.11
C THR A 278 2.16 9.57 8.52
N VAL A 279 3.17 8.87 9.02
CA VAL A 279 3.70 9.07 10.37
C VAL A 279 5.17 9.45 10.30
N ALA A 280 5.52 10.62 10.81
CA ALA A 280 6.95 10.96 10.95
C ALA A 280 7.60 10.05 12.00
N PRO A 281 8.83 9.55 11.78
CA PRO A 281 9.53 8.70 12.74
C PRO A 281 9.60 9.30 14.16
N ALA A 282 9.70 10.63 14.27
CA ALA A 282 9.70 11.34 15.54
C ALA A 282 8.42 11.13 16.37
N ASN A 283 7.28 10.92 15.70
CA ASN A 283 5.96 10.81 16.32
C ASN A 283 5.54 9.35 16.56
N LEU A 284 6.27 8.39 16.00
CA LEU A 284 5.93 6.96 16.08
C LEU A 284 6.04 6.42 17.51
N SER A 285 7.13 6.76 18.19
CA SER A 285 7.48 6.21 19.50
C SER A 285 8.34 7.19 20.29
N ARG A 286 8.37 7.03 21.61
CA ARG A 286 9.36 7.70 22.47
C ARG A 286 10.76 7.09 22.36
N TRP A 287 10.89 5.84 21.93
CA TRP A 287 12.12 5.09 21.88
C TRP A 287 12.90 5.36 20.60
N HIS A 288 14.17 5.73 20.77
CA HIS A 288 15.05 6.10 19.64
C HIS A 288 15.20 4.96 18.61
N ASN A 289 15.41 3.75 19.08
CA ASN A 289 15.58 2.55 18.23
C ASN A 289 14.33 2.22 17.42
N VAL A 290 13.13 2.35 17.99
CA VAL A 290 11.88 2.15 17.25
C VAL A 290 11.73 3.19 16.14
N LYS A 291 12.04 4.46 16.45
CA LYS A 291 12.08 5.54 15.45
C LYS A 291 13.07 5.25 14.34
N GLN A 292 14.26 4.75 14.70
CA GLN A 292 15.31 4.42 13.73
C GLN A 292 14.92 3.23 12.84
N ILE A 293 14.31 2.18 13.39
CA ILE A 293 13.79 1.05 12.61
C ILE A 293 12.75 1.54 11.59
N PHE A 294 11.81 2.36 12.04
CA PHE A 294 10.79 2.91 11.14
C PHE A 294 11.40 3.81 10.07
N ALA A 295 12.32 4.70 10.42
CA ALA A 295 13.05 5.52 9.46
C ALA A 295 13.82 4.67 8.43
N ASN A 296 14.45 3.58 8.89
CA ASN A 296 15.12 2.63 8.00
C ASN A 296 14.14 1.93 7.05
N LEU A 297 12.98 1.50 7.54
CA LEU A 297 11.93 0.90 6.71
C LEU A 297 11.44 1.86 5.62
N LEU A 298 11.24 3.14 5.96
CA LEU A 298 10.85 4.15 4.98
C LEU A 298 11.97 4.39 3.96
N ALA A 299 13.23 4.44 4.41
CA ALA A 299 14.39 4.70 3.56
C ALA A 299 14.66 3.56 2.56
N VAL A 300 14.70 2.29 3.01
CA VAL A 300 14.94 1.13 2.11
C VAL A 300 13.82 0.87 1.12
N ASN A 301 12.66 1.47 1.34
CA ASN A 301 11.49 1.39 0.45
C ASN A 301 11.26 2.68 -0.35
N ASP A 302 12.17 3.65 -0.29
CA ASP A 302 12.08 4.94 -1.00
C ASP A 302 10.74 5.66 -0.82
N VAL A 303 10.13 5.54 0.36
CA VAL A 303 8.75 6.00 0.60
C VAL A 303 8.63 7.51 0.41
N GLU A 304 9.59 8.29 0.90
CA GLU A 304 9.58 9.75 0.78
C GLU A 304 9.59 10.18 -0.70
N ALA A 305 10.46 9.58 -1.51
CA ALA A 305 10.52 9.84 -2.94
C ALA A 305 9.22 9.41 -3.65
N ALA A 306 8.64 8.28 -3.27
CA ALA A 306 7.37 7.80 -3.82
C ALA A 306 6.20 8.75 -3.51
N VAL A 307 6.12 9.28 -2.29
CA VAL A 307 5.09 10.26 -1.88
C VAL A 307 5.26 11.57 -2.65
N ALA A 308 6.50 12.03 -2.83
CA ALA A 308 6.80 13.24 -3.60
C ALA A 308 6.43 13.07 -5.09
N ASP A 309 6.79 11.95 -5.71
CA ASP A 309 6.48 11.63 -7.10
C ASP A 309 4.96 11.57 -7.36
N VAL A 310 4.22 10.85 -6.51
CA VAL A 310 2.76 10.75 -6.61
C VAL A 310 2.10 12.13 -6.48
N SER A 311 2.59 12.96 -5.55
CA SER A 311 2.07 14.30 -5.34
C SER A 311 2.29 15.19 -6.56
N ALA A 312 3.50 15.20 -7.12
CA ALA A 312 3.86 15.99 -8.30
C ALA A 312 3.05 15.55 -9.53
N LYS A 313 2.89 14.24 -9.74
CA LYS A 313 2.07 13.71 -10.84
C LYS A 313 0.60 14.11 -10.73
N LEU A 314 0.03 14.04 -9.52
CA LEU A 314 -1.35 14.41 -9.31
C LEU A 314 -1.58 15.92 -9.48
N ASP A 315 -0.65 16.75 -9.02
CA ASP A 315 -0.72 18.19 -9.22
C ASP A 315 -0.62 18.57 -10.71
N THR A 316 0.26 17.89 -11.46
CA THR A 316 0.37 18.05 -12.91
C THR A 316 -0.94 17.67 -13.63
N LEU A 317 -1.54 16.54 -13.27
CA LEU A 317 -2.82 16.09 -13.81
C LEU A 317 -3.95 17.08 -13.46
N ALA A 318 -3.96 17.60 -12.23
CA ALA A 318 -4.96 18.58 -11.79
C ALA A 318 -4.83 19.88 -12.54
N ALA A 319 -3.61 20.41 -12.74
CA ALA A 319 -3.34 21.61 -13.51
C ALA A 319 -3.81 21.46 -14.97
N HIS A 320 -3.44 20.37 -15.60
CA HIS A 320 -3.85 20.09 -16.99
C HIS A 320 -5.38 19.99 -17.14
N GLN A 321 -6.06 19.34 -16.22
CA GLN A 321 -7.53 19.25 -16.25
C GLN A 321 -8.17 20.62 -16.00
N GLN A 322 -7.59 21.43 -15.14
CA GLN A 322 -8.07 22.80 -14.90
C GLN A 322 -7.92 23.68 -16.15
N GLU A 323 -6.82 23.56 -16.87
CA GLU A 323 -6.62 24.24 -18.17
C GLU A 323 -7.68 23.82 -19.19
N LEU A 324 -7.99 22.54 -19.29
CA LEU A 324 -9.04 22.03 -20.19
C LEU A 324 -10.44 22.56 -19.80
N GLU A 325 -10.74 22.65 -18.52
CA GLU A 325 -12.01 23.23 -18.04
C GLU A 325 -12.08 24.73 -18.30
N HIS A 326 -11.00 25.47 -18.12
CA HIS A 326 -10.93 26.89 -18.46
C HIS A 326 -11.16 27.12 -19.95
N ALA A 327 -10.46 26.39 -20.81
CA ALA A 327 -10.65 26.47 -22.26
C ALA A 327 -12.11 26.16 -22.67
N ARG A 328 -12.72 25.15 -22.04
CA ARG A 328 -14.13 24.81 -22.27
C ARG A 328 -15.08 25.89 -21.78
N SER A 329 -14.81 26.47 -20.59
CA SER A 329 -15.59 27.55 -20.03
C SER A 329 -15.51 28.81 -20.88
N GLU A 330 -14.31 29.17 -21.36
CA GLU A 330 -14.12 30.28 -22.31
C GLU A 330 -14.93 30.09 -23.59
N THR A 331 -14.92 28.86 -24.13
CA THR A 331 -15.70 28.51 -25.31
C THR A 331 -17.21 28.73 -25.06
N VAL A 332 -17.72 28.32 -23.90
CA VAL A 332 -19.11 28.49 -23.52
C VAL A 332 -19.44 29.99 -23.31
N ILE A 333 -18.57 30.73 -22.66
CA ILE A 333 -18.75 32.22 -22.46
C ILE A 333 -18.75 32.92 -23.81
N ASN A 334 -17.84 32.59 -24.72
CA ASN A 334 -17.78 33.14 -26.05
C ASN A 334 -19.05 32.83 -26.86
N LEU A 335 -19.61 31.63 -26.70
CA LEU A 335 -20.85 31.20 -27.33
C LEU A 335 -22.07 32.01 -26.77
N ILE A 336 -22.15 32.18 -25.44
CA ILE A 336 -23.21 32.98 -24.79
C ILE A 336 -23.10 34.44 -25.22
N THR A 337 -21.90 35.00 -25.25
CA THR A 337 -21.64 36.37 -25.69
C THR A 337 -22.08 36.55 -27.12
N LEU A 338 -21.77 35.63 -27.99
CA LEU A 338 -22.18 35.62 -29.37
C LEU A 338 -23.70 35.61 -29.53
N PHE A 339 -24.39 34.69 -28.82
CA PHE A 339 -25.86 34.63 -28.82
C PHE A 339 -26.46 35.96 -28.30
N GLY A 340 -25.84 36.57 -27.29
CA GLY A 340 -26.22 37.88 -26.77
C GLY A 340 -26.14 38.97 -27.84
N ILE A 341 -25.02 39.04 -28.57
CA ILE A 341 -24.81 40.01 -29.65
C ILE A 341 -25.85 39.81 -30.79
N VAL A 342 -26.05 38.55 -31.20
CA VAL A 342 -27.04 38.24 -32.26
C VAL A 342 -28.45 38.59 -31.79
N SER A 343 -28.80 38.36 -30.54
CA SER A 343 -30.11 38.72 -29.98
C SER A 343 -30.34 40.23 -29.93
N ILE A 344 -29.29 40.99 -29.53
CA ILE A 344 -29.37 42.47 -29.51
C ILE A 344 -29.53 42.99 -30.95
N LEU A 345 -28.74 42.48 -31.91
CA LEU A 345 -28.87 42.88 -33.32
C LEU A 345 -30.26 42.56 -33.87
N ALA A 346 -30.82 41.38 -33.60
CA ALA A 346 -32.16 41.00 -34.00
C ALA A 346 -33.23 41.94 -33.39
N SER A 347 -33.05 42.32 -32.12
CA SER A 347 -33.96 43.27 -31.44
C SER A 347 -33.91 44.67 -32.05
N VAL A 348 -32.70 45.16 -32.36
CA VAL A 348 -32.52 46.47 -33.02
C VAL A 348 -33.12 46.43 -34.41
N LEU A 349 -32.91 45.40 -35.20
CA LEU A 349 -33.49 45.22 -36.52
C LEU A 349 -35.02 45.17 -36.46
N SER A 350 -35.60 44.49 -35.45
CA SER A 350 -37.05 44.47 -35.24
C SER A 350 -37.62 45.87 -34.93
N ILE A 351 -36.94 46.67 -34.14
CA ILE A 351 -37.30 48.04 -33.83
C ILE A 351 -37.26 48.92 -35.09
N VAL A 352 -36.20 48.81 -35.88
CA VAL A 352 -36.05 49.56 -37.15
C VAL A 352 -37.14 49.17 -38.14
N GLN A 353 -37.54 47.89 -38.21
CA GLN A 353 -38.63 47.41 -39.03
C GLN A 353 -39.97 47.98 -38.65
N ILE A 354 -40.28 48.13 -37.36
CA ILE A 354 -41.51 48.72 -36.85
C ILE A 354 -41.57 50.21 -37.22
N LEU A 355 -40.43 50.92 -37.19
CA LEU A 355 -40.33 52.33 -37.50
C LEU A 355 -40.35 52.64 -39.00
N ALA A 356 -39.97 51.69 -39.84
CA ALA A 356 -39.78 51.86 -41.30
C ALA A 356 -41.02 51.49 -42.19
N ASP A 357 -42.21 51.34 -41.60
CA ASP A 357 -43.48 51.13 -42.27
C ASP A 357 -43.47 50.06 -43.40
N GLY A 358 -43.02 48.86 -43.08
CA GLY A 358 -43.49 47.61 -43.65
C GLY A 358 -43.23 47.27 -45.13
N SER A 359 -42.15 47.70 -45.76
CA SER A 359 -41.81 47.12 -47.09
C SER A 359 -41.26 45.70 -46.96
N THR A 360 -41.83 44.73 -47.70
CA THR A 360 -41.45 43.31 -47.71
C THR A 360 -39.95 43.08 -48.04
N LEU A 361 -39.33 44.00 -48.78
CA LEU A 361 -37.92 43.97 -49.13
C LEU A 361 -37.00 44.21 -47.93
N ILE A 362 -37.40 45.05 -46.99
CA ILE A 362 -36.64 45.33 -45.74
C ILE A 362 -36.72 44.09 -44.84
N TRP A 363 -37.84 43.42 -44.78
CA TRP A 363 -38.01 42.15 -44.03
C TRP A 363 -37.08 41.04 -44.52
N VAL A 364 -37.04 40.80 -45.82
CA VAL A 364 -36.19 39.73 -46.42
C VAL A 364 -34.72 40.06 -46.24
N SER A 365 -34.27 41.29 -46.44
CA SER A 365 -32.88 41.67 -46.27
C SER A 365 -32.40 41.59 -44.83
N SER A 366 -33.25 41.91 -43.87
CA SER A 366 -32.96 41.83 -42.42
C SER A 366 -32.77 40.39 -41.94
N ILE A 367 -33.68 39.48 -42.35
CA ILE A 367 -33.56 38.08 -42.01
C ILE A 367 -32.30 37.47 -42.65
N LEU A 368 -32.00 37.81 -43.91
CA LEU A 368 -30.83 37.28 -44.59
C LEU A 368 -29.53 37.76 -43.96
N THR A 369 -29.45 39.00 -43.50
CA THR A 369 -28.29 39.58 -42.84
C THR A 369 -28.08 38.94 -41.47
N THR A 370 -29.15 38.69 -40.70
CA THR A 370 -29.06 38.09 -39.38
C THR A 370 -28.60 36.63 -39.50
N VAL A 371 -29.13 35.87 -40.47
CA VAL A 371 -28.69 34.50 -40.71
C VAL A 371 -27.25 34.41 -41.22
N ALA A 372 -26.86 35.32 -42.12
CA ALA A 372 -25.47 35.35 -42.60
C ALA A 372 -24.47 35.70 -41.48
N LEU A 373 -24.81 36.63 -40.60
CA LEU A 373 -24.00 36.98 -39.44
C LEU A 373 -23.90 35.82 -38.44
N ALA A 374 -24.98 35.13 -38.20
CA ALA A 374 -24.99 33.92 -37.34
C ALA A 374 -24.14 32.82 -37.90
N ILE A 375 -24.18 32.58 -39.23
CA ILE A 375 -23.34 31.56 -39.90
C ILE A 375 -21.86 31.96 -39.87
N ILE A 376 -21.52 33.19 -40.16
CA ILE A 376 -20.12 33.66 -40.13
C ILE A 376 -19.52 33.52 -38.74
N THR A 377 -20.28 33.88 -37.71
CA THR A 377 -19.83 33.76 -36.32
C THR A 377 -19.73 32.32 -35.84
N LEU A 378 -20.62 31.45 -36.27
CA LEU A 378 -20.52 30.00 -36.01
C LEU A 378 -19.28 29.38 -36.70
N LEU A 379 -19.02 29.79 -37.94
CA LEU A 379 -17.82 29.34 -38.68
C LEU A 379 -16.52 29.87 -38.06
N ALA A 380 -16.49 31.07 -37.54
CA ALA A 380 -15.35 31.66 -36.84
C ALA A 380 -15.07 30.92 -35.51
N LEU A 381 -16.10 30.45 -34.83
CA LEU A 381 -15.99 29.62 -33.61
C LEU A 381 -15.51 28.20 -33.90
N LEU A 382 -15.97 27.59 -34.98
CA LEU A 382 -15.55 26.23 -35.39
C LEU A 382 -14.13 26.19 -35.94
N ARG A 383 -13.57 27.32 -36.37
CA ARG A 383 -12.18 27.43 -36.91
C ARG A 383 -11.11 27.71 -35.84
N ARG A 384 -11.49 28.01 -34.61
CA ARG A 384 -10.59 28.11 -33.44
C ARG A 384 -10.65 26.84 -32.60
#